data_7086dc807f3fab79bc16229f005ba7f7
#
_entry.id   7086dc807f3fab79bc16229f005ba7f7
#
_cell.length_a   1.000
_cell.length_b   1.000
_cell.length_c   1.000
_cell.angle_alpha   90.00
_cell.angle_beta   90.00
_cell.angle_gamma   90.00
#
_symmetry.space_group_name_H-M   'P 1'
#
loop_
_entity.id
_entity.type
_entity.pdbx_description
1 polymer ?
#
loop_
_entity_poly.entity_id
_entity_poly.type
_entity_poly.pdbx_seq_one_letter_code
_entity_poly.pdbx_strand_id
1 'polypeptide(L)'
;MDTMKAVVFKGKDHIAVEEVPKPTPKAGEAVLRITTTTICGTDVHIVRGEYPVRPGLIIGHEPVGVIEELGAGLENLYHVGQRVIAGAITPCGQCFYCLNGVHSQCQGALGGWRFGNTINGAWAEYLLVPDARANLAPIPDGLQDEDVVLCPDIFSTGLSGAESGNIRVGDSVAVFAQGPIGLCATLGAKLRGASLIIGVDSNDQRLATARRYGANVVLNPNNVDVVAEIKRMTEGRGADVTIEALGRQETFENALRATRPGGTLSSLGVYSGKLVAPYEAIYAGLADQKIVTTLCPGGKERMRRLMAMISTGRVDLRPLVTHTFALDDIHEAFELFSQQRDGVLKVALYPDASRLNAMHAGAARGAKEPERMPL
;
A
#
# COMPACT_ATOMS: atom_id res chain seq x y z
N MET A 1 8.26 6.85 -33.68
CA MET A 1 7.58 6.19 -32.54
C MET A 1 7.40 7.26 -31.49
N ASP A 2 6.21 7.35 -30.93
CA ASP A 2 5.97 8.30 -29.86
C ASP A 2 6.79 7.89 -28.61
N THR A 3 7.39 8.87 -27.95
CA THR A 3 8.13 8.68 -26.71
C THR A 3 7.35 9.21 -25.52
N MET A 4 7.77 8.82 -24.34
CA MET A 4 7.25 9.30 -23.06
C MET A 4 8.39 9.46 -22.07
N LYS A 5 8.22 10.36 -21.14
CA LYS A 5 9.12 10.51 -19.99
C LYS A 5 8.85 9.42 -18.95
N ALA A 6 9.91 8.81 -18.41
CA ALA A 6 9.81 7.79 -17.38
C ALA A 6 11.05 7.74 -16.48
N VAL A 7 10.88 7.23 -15.26
CA VAL A 7 11.98 6.96 -14.33
C VAL A 7 12.43 5.51 -14.49
N VAL A 8 13.61 5.33 -15.03
CA VAL A 8 14.20 4.04 -15.34
C VAL A 8 15.19 3.62 -14.24
N PHE A 9 15.03 2.40 -13.74
CA PHE A 9 16.00 1.78 -12.85
C PHE A 9 17.22 1.34 -13.64
N LYS A 10 18.38 1.90 -13.32
CA LYS A 10 19.66 1.65 -14.04
C LYS A 10 20.56 0.64 -13.33
N GLY A 11 20.17 0.24 -12.12
CA GLY A 11 20.92 -0.64 -11.23
C GLY A 11 20.99 -0.09 -9.82
N LYS A 12 21.72 -0.77 -8.95
CA LYS A 12 21.80 -0.41 -7.53
C LYS A 12 22.15 1.07 -7.34
N ASP A 13 21.38 1.75 -6.51
CA ASP A 13 21.47 3.15 -6.13
C ASP A 13 21.40 4.14 -7.33
N HIS A 14 20.84 3.68 -8.47
CA HIS A 14 20.78 4.51 -9.67
C HIS A 14 19.41 4.41 -10.36
N ILE A 15 18.71 5.54 -10.41
CA ILE A 15 17.51 5.80 -11.23
C ILE A 15 17.79 7.00 -12.13
N ALA A 16 17.13 7.06 -13.29
CA ALA A 16 17.26 8.18 -14.22
C ALA A 16 15.93 8.51 -14.88
N VAL A 17 15.66 9.80 -15.10
CA VAL A 17 14.55 10.24 -15.95
C VAL A 17 15.01 10.14 -17.40
N GLU A 18 14.31 9.38 -18.22
CA GLU A 18 14.66 9.13 -19.62
C GLU A 18 13.42 9.24 -20.54
N GLU A 19 13.68 9.57 -21.81
CA GLU A 19 12.70 9.40 -22.88
C GLU A 19 12.73 7.95 -23.35
N VAL A 20 11.58 7.27 -23.27
CA VAL A 20 11.43 5.86 -23.66
C VAL A 20 10.24 5.69 -24.60
N PRO A 21 10.14 4.62 -25.38
CA PRO A 21 8.98 4.39 -26.24
C PRO A 21 7.67 4.33 -25.44
N LYS A 22 6.64 5.07 -25.90
CA LYS A 22 5.28 4.96 -25.38
C LYS A 22 4.75 3.56 -25.67
N PRO A 23 4.14 2.85 -24.70
CA PRO A 23 3.59 1.52 -24.91
C PRO A 23 2.36 1.55 -25.81
N THR A 24 2.12 0.45 -26.54
CA THR A 24 0.91 0.21 -27.34
C THR A 24 0.19 -1.03 -26.82
N PRO A 25 -1.14 -1.00 -26.60
CA PRO A 25 -1.87 -2.11 -26.02
C PRO A 25 -2.17 -3.20 -27.06
N LYS A 26 -2.05 -4.46 -26.66
CA LYS A 26 -2.57 -5.62 -27.37
C LYS A 26 -4.02 -5.88 -26.98
N ALA A 27 -4.66 -6.88 -27.58
CA ALA A 27 -5.98 -7.33 -27.19
C ALA A 27 -6.03 -7.66 -25.68
N GLY A 28 -7.02 -7.10 -24.97
CA GLY A 28 -7.19 -7.26 -23.52
C GLY A 28 -6.30 -6.38 -22.63
N GLU A 29 -5.42 -5.57 -23.23
CA GLU A 29 -4.56 -4.61 -22.53
C GLU A 29 -5.08 -3.17 -22.71
N ALA A 30 -4.69 -2.28 -21.81
CA ALA A 30 -4.98 -0.85 -21.94
C ALA A 30 -3.74 -0.02 -21.61
N VAL A 31 -3.61 1.15 -22.22
CA VAL A 31 -2.62 2.16 -21.85
C VAL A 31 -3.29 3.23 -21.02
N LEU A 32 -2.74 3.52 -19.88
CA LEU A 32 -3.14 4.65 -19.04
C LEU A 32 -2.18 5.82 -19.24
N ARG A 33 -2.72 7.01 -19.36
CA ARG A 33 -1.98 8.23 -19.08
C ARG A 33 -2.04 8.44 -17.55
N ILE A 34 -0.88 8.36 -16.91
CA ILE A 34 -0.78 8.47 -15.45
C ILE A 34 -1.05 9.91 -15.03
N THR A 35 -1.94 10.09 -14.07
CA THR A 35 -2.28 11.39 -13.50
C THR A 35 -1.61 11.62 -12.16
N THR A 36 -1.45 10.55 -11.37
CA THR A 36 -0.65 10.53 -10.15
C THR A 36 -0.20 9.10 -9.84
N THR A 37 0.92 8.98 -9.18
CA THR A 37 1.46 7.75 -8.62
C THR A 37 2.15 8.08 -7.29
N THR A 38 2.75 7.11 -6.61
CA THR A 38 3.44 7.38 -5.35
C THR A 38 4.78 6.64 -5.24
N ILE A 39 5.61 7.05 -4.26
CA ILE A 39 6.79 6.33 -3.84
C ILE A 39 6.43 5.37 -2.70
N CYS A 40 6.87 4.12 -2.80
CA CYS A 40 6.69 3.08 -1.81
C CYS A 40 8.04 2.60 -1.23
N GLY A 41 8.00 1.99 -0.03
CA GLY A 41 9.17 1.32 0.55
C GLY A 41 9.75 0.23 -0.36
N THR A 42 8.89 -0.44 -1.11
CA THR A 42 9.29 -1.43 -2.14
C THR A 42 10.21 -0.82 -3.21
N ASP A 43 9.93 0.40 -3.66
CA ASP A 43 10.77 1.09 -4.65
C ASP A 43 12.16 1.40 -4.07
N VAL A 44 12.23 1.73 -2.77
CA VAL A 44 13.51 1.93 -2.06
C VAL A 44 14.31 0.64 -2.01
N HIS A 45 13.67 -0.50 -1.71
CA HIS A 45 14.32 -1.81 -1.72
C HIS A 45 14.83 -2.19 -3.12
N ILE A 46 14.07 -1.88 -4.18
CA ILE A 46 14.49 -2.08 -5.58
C ILE A 46 15.74 -1.26 -5.87
N VAL A 47 15.71 0.05 -5.59
CA VAL A 47 16.83 0.94 -5.89
C VAL A 47 18.09 0.54 -5.11
N ARG A 48 17.96 0.10 -3.86
CA ARG A 48 19.07 -0.43 -3.06
C ARG A 48 19.59 -1.79 -3.53
N GLY A 49 18.95 -2.42 -4.52
CA GLY A 49 19.33 -3.73 -5.04
C GLY A 49 19.00 -4.89 -4.10
N GLU A 50 18.06 -4.69 -3.18
CA GLU A 50 17.58 -5.71 -2.24
C GLU A 50 16.56 -6.66 -2.90
N TYR A 51 15.92 -6.23 -4.01
CA TYR A 51 15.09 -7.07 -4.87
C TYR A 51 15.73 -7.27 -6.23
N PRO A 52 15.62 -8.47 -6.82
CA PRO A 52 16.27 -8.82 -8.10
C PRO A 52 15.48 -8.27 -9.30
N VAL A 53 15.29 -6.95 -9.34
CA VAL A 53 14.65 -6.27 -10.48
C VAL A 53 15.69 -5.99 -11.56
N ARG A 54 15.32 -6.24 -12.81
CA ARG A 54 16.21 -6.06 -13.96
C ARG A 54 16.43 -4.58 -14.26
N PRO A 55 17.70 -4.10 -14.40
CA PRO A 55 17.98 -2.78 -14.93
C PRO A 55 17.31 -2.55 -16.30
N GLY A 56 16.88 -1.32 -16.55
CA GLY A 56 16.15 -0.92 -17.76
C GLY A 56 14.63 -0.92 -17.59
N LEU A 57 14.08 -1.41 -16.46
CA LEU A 57 12.66 -1.29 -16.17
C LEU A 57 12.31 0.09 -15.59
N ILE A 58 11.12 0.57 -15.94
CA ILE A 58 10.47 1.68 -15.23
C ILE A 58 9.93 1.12 -13.92
N ILE A 59 10.18 1.79 -12.80
CA ILE A 59 9.70 1.38 -11.47
C ILE A 59 8.40 2.08 -11.07
N GLY A 60 7.90 1.82 -9.84
CA GLY A 60 6.60 2.31 -9.37
C GLY A 60 5.44 1.36 -9.66
N HIS A 61 4.49 1.26 -8.72
CA HIS A 61 3.42 0.25 -8.79
C HIS A 61 2.06 0.73 -8.25
N GLU A 62 1.89 2.02 -8.04
CA GLU A 62 0.64 2.59 -7.48
C GLU A 62 -0.01 3.57 -8.48
N PRO A 63 -0.56 3.07 -9.62
CA PRO A 63 -1.04 3.93 -10.70
C PRO A 63 -2.46 4.43 -10.48
N VAL A 64 -2.65 5.72 -10.71
CA VAL A 64 -3.93 6.37 -10.98
C VAL A 64 -3.82 7.07 -12.34
N GLY A 65 -4.83 6.95 -13.18
CA GLY A 65 -4.74 7.56 -14.50
C GLY A 65 -6.05 7.59 -15.27
N VAL A 66 -5.91 8.00 -16.50
CA VAL A 66 -6.98 8.07 -17.48
C VAL A 66 -6.68 7.09 -18.60
N ILE A 67 -7.65 6.34 -19.05
CA ILE A 67 -7.49 5.44 -20.20
C ILE A 67 -7.16 6.27 -21.43
N GLU A 68 -5.98 6.06 -21.97
CA GLU A 68 -5.46 6.72 -23.18
C GLU A 68 -5.78 5.91 -24.43
N GLU A 69 -5.59 4.57 -24.33
CA GLU A 69 -5.80 3.66 -25.45
C GLU A 69 -6.29 2.30 -24.95
N LEU A 70 -7.20 1.68 -25.69
CA LEU A 70 -7.77 0.36 -25.41
C LEU A 70 -7.33 -0.64 -26.47
N GLY A 71 -6.82 -1.77 -26.04
CA GLY A 71 -6.67 -2.94 -26.90
C GLY A 71 -8.03 -3.59 -27.20
N ALA A 72 -8.09 -4.37 -28.27
CA ALA A 72 -9.32 -5.02 -28.73
C ALA A 72 -9.98 -5.87 -27.63
N GLY A 73 -11.32 -5.89 -27.59
CA GLY A 73 -12.13 -6.67 -26.66
C GLY A 73 -12.46 -5.97 -25.33
N LEU A 74 -12.13 -4.68 -25.20
CA LEU A 74 -12.41 -3.86 -24.02
C LEU A 74 -13.47 -2.77 -24.26
N GLU A 75 -13.91 -2.55 -25.49
CA GLU A 75 -14.74 -1.43 -25.92
C GLU A 75 -16.13 -1.39 -25.27
N ASN A 76 -16.65 -2.55 -24.86
CA ASN A 76 -17.92 -2.65 -24.13
C ASN A 76 -17.78 -2.51 -22.60
N LEU A 77 -16.54 -2.38 -22.09
CA LEU A 77 -16.25 -2.32 -20.65
C LEU A 77 -15.70 -0.97 -20.22
N TYR A 78 -14.98 -0.32 -21.12
CA TYR A 78 -14.26 0.93 -20.86
C TYR A 78 -14.31 1.87 -22.06
N HIS A 79 -14.02 3.15 -21.83
CA HIS A 79 -13.86 4.14 -22.89
C HIS A 79 -12.60 4.97 -22.64
N VAL A 80 -12.02 5.47 -23.72
CA VAL A 80 -10.93 6.45 -23.68
C VAL A 80 -11.39 7.71 -22.94
N GLY A 81 -10.54 8.25 -22.09
CA GLY A 81 -10.87 9.36 -21.19
C GLY A 81 -11.44 8.94 -19.84
N GLN A 82 -11.75 7.66 -19.61
CA GLN A 82 -12.26 7.17 -18.34
C GLN A 82 -11.17 7.16 -17.26
N ARG A 83 -11.47 7.74 -16.08
CA ARG A 83 -10.56 7.71 -14.92
C ARG A 83 -10.62 6.35 -14.24
N VAL A 84 -9.44 5.79 -13.98
CA VAL A 84 -9.29 4.43 -13.42
C VAL A 84 -8.10 4.34 -12.47
N ILE A 85 -8.13 3.32 -11.61
CA ILE A 85 -6.95 2.83 -10.90
C ILE A 85 -6.69 1.37 -11.25
N ALA A 86 -5.45 0.93 -11.09
CA ALA A 86 -5.07 -0.48 -11.10
C ALA A 86 -4.31 -0.79 -9.80
N GLY A 87 -4.53 -1.98 -9.23
CA GLY A 87 -3.79 -2.41 -8.04
C GLY A 87 -2.32 -2.68 -8.36
N ALA A 88 -1.45 -2.56 -7.34
CA ALA A 88 -0.05 -2.96 -7.41
C ALA A 88 0.10 -4.45 -7.82
N ILE A 89 -0.87 -5.25 -7.42
CA ILE A 89 -1.01 -6.64 -7.84
C ILE A 89 -2.00 -6.71 -9.00
N THR A 90 -1.52 -7.26 -10.12
CA THR A 90 -2.25 -7.36 -11.39
C THR A 90 -2.51 -8.81 -11.78
N PRO A 91 -3.58 -9.44 -11.23
CA PRO A 91 -3.94 -10.82 -11.54
C PRO A 91 -4.41 -11.00 -12.98
N CYS A 92 -4.20 -12.19 -13.56
CA CYS A 92 -4.78 -12.55 -14.87
C CYS A 92 -6.27 -12.94 -14.79
N GLY A 93 -6.78 -13.21 -13.59
CA GLY A 93 -8.18 -13.57 -13.34
C GLY A 93 -8.57 -15.03 -13.67
N GLN A 94 -7.68 -15.85 -14.25
CA GLN A 94 -8.03 -17.17 -14.78
C GLN A 94 -7.13 -18.33 -14.35
N CYS A 95 -5.96 -18.06 -13.77
CA CYS A 95 -5.08 -19.13 -13.31
C CYS A 95 -5.57 -19.72 -11.97
N PHE A 96 -4.98 -20.88 -11.59
CA PHE A 96 -5.30 -21.56 -10.33
C PHE A 96 -5.32 -20.60 -9.13
N TYR A 97 -4.30 -19.77 -8.95
CA TYR A 97 -4.20 -18.86 -7.83
C TYR A 97 -5.28 -17.78 -7.86
N CYS A 98 -5.55 -17.20 -9.04
CA CYS A 98 -6.59 -16.17 -9.19
C CYS A 98 -7.99 -16.71 -8.90
N LEU A 99 -8.30 -17.92 -9.39
CA LEU A 99 -9.60 -18.58 -9.14
C LEU A 99 -9.79 -18.98 -7.67
N ASN A 100 -8.70 -19.13 -6.91
CA ASN A 100 -8.73 -19.37 -5.46
C ASN A 100 -8.58 -18.08 -4.63
N GLY A 101 -8.64 -16.88 -5.25
CA GLY A 101 -8.57 -15.60 -4.54
C GLY A 101 -7.17 -15.19 -4.08
N VAL A 102 -6.13 -15.90 -4.49
CA VAL A 102 -4.73 -15.61 -4.11
C VAL A 102 -4.03 -14.84 -5.23
N HIS A 103 -4.53 -13.66 -5.52
CA HIS A 103 -4.12 -12.83 -6.67
C HIS A 103 -2.63 -12.48 -6.68
N SER A 104 -2.03 -12.27 -5.52
CA SER A 104 -0.60 -11.97 -5.38
C SER A 104 0.33 -13.06 -5.92
N GLN A 105 -0.16 -14.30 -5.95
CA GLN A 105 0.58 -15.47 -6.46
C GLN A 105 0.14 -15.87 -7.88
N CYS A 106 -0.44 -14.95 -8.64
CA CYS A 106 -0.89 -15.19 -10.02
C CYS A 106 0.20 -15.91 -10.84
N GLN A 107 -0.14 -17.06 -11.42
CA GLN A 107 0.76 -17.92 -12.23
C GLN A 107 2.00 -18.45 -11.48
N GLY A 108 2.14 -18.23 -10.18
CA GLY A 108 3.25 -18.70 -9.35
C GLY A 108 3.71 -17.68 -8.33
N ALA A 109 4.79 -17.99 -7.64
CA ALA A 109 5.29 -17.17 -6.53
C ALA A 109 5.51 -15.70 -6.94
N LEU A 110 4.82 -14.80 -6.28
CA LEU A 110 4.86 -13.34 -6.49
C LEU A 110 4.46 -12.85 -7.90
N GLY A 111 3.95 -13.73 -8.77
CA GLY A 111 3.67 -13.40 -10.17
C GLY A 111 2.54 -12.39 -10.39
N GLY A 112 1.77 -12.07 -9.35
CA GLY A 112 0.82 -10.95 -9.37
C GLY A 112 1.48 -9.57 -9.22
N TRP A 113 2.67 -9.49 -8.66
CA TRP A 113 3.44 -8.24 -8.60
C TRP A 113 4.22 -8.04 -9.89
N ARG A 114 3.62 -7.32 -10.83
CA ARG A 114 4.18 -7.12 -12.17
C ARG A 114 4.80 -5.74 -12.35
N PHE A 115 4.08 -4.66 -12.00
CA PHE A 115 4.53 -3.28 -12.18
C PHE A 115 5.82 -2.99 -11.42
N GLY A 116 6.82 -2.44 -12.13
CA GLY A 116 8.12 -2.12 -11.57
C GLY A 116 8.96 -3.34 -11.14
N ASN A 117 8.50 -4.56 -11.44
CA ASN A 117 9.19 -5.81 -11.12
C ASN A 117 9.49 -6.64 -12.37
N THR A 118 8.45 -7.11 -13.10
CA THR A 118 8.62 -7.92 -14.30
C THR A 118 8.24 -7.19 -15.59
N ILE A 119 7.42 -6.15 -15.48
CA ILE A 119 7.05 -5.21 -16.54
C ILE A 119 7.26 -3.79 -16.07
N ASN A 120 7.25 -2.84 -17.01
CA ASN A 120 7.35 -1.41 -16.70
C ASN A 120 6.28 -0.96 -15.71
N GLY A 121 6.67 -0.08 -14.80
CA GLY A 121 5.85 0.45 -13.72
C GLY A 121 5.30 1.85 -13.98
N ALA A 122 4.79 2.47 -12.92
CA ALA A 122 3.95 3.66 -12.97
C ALA A 122 4.70 5.00 -12.83
N TRP A 123 6.03 5.01 -12.64
CA TRP A 123 6.78 6.27 -12.62
C TRP A 123 7.08 6.73 -14.05
N ALA A 124 6.03 7.00 -14.80
CA ALA A 124 6.07 7.39 -16.21
C ALA A 124 4.81 8.19 -16.58
N GLU A 125 4.83 8.82 -17.75
CA GLU A 125 3.64 9.47 -18.29
C GLU A 125 2.56 8.48 -18.72
N TYR A 126 2.96 7.28 -19.21
CA TYR A 126 2.05 6.23 -19.65
C TYR A 126 2.43 4.87 -19.10
N LEU A 127 1.43 4.07 -18.80
CA LEU A 127 1.55 2.71 -18.26
C LEU A 127 0.71 1.72 -19.06
N LEU A 128 1.31 0.62 -19.48
CA LEU A 128 0.58 -0.53 -20.02
C LEU A 128 0.01 -1.39 -18.89
N VAL A 129 -1.30 -1.58 -18.87
CA VAL A 129 -1.98 -2.46 -17.91
C VAL A 129 -2.39 -3.75 -18.61
N PRO A 130 -1.78 -4.89 -18.26
CA PRO A 130 -2.18 -6.18 -18.78
C PRO A 130 -3.48 -6.66 -18.14
N ASP A 131 -4.19 -7.59 -18.81
CA ASP A 131 -5.43 -8.17 -18.30
C ASP A 131 -6.40 -7.09 -17.77
N ALA A 132 -6.62 -6.03 -18.54
CA ALA A 132 -7.31 -4.80 -18.12
C ALA A 132 -8.71 -5.06 -17.54
N ARG A 133 -9.42 -6.08 -18.06
CA ARG A 133 -10.72 -6.51 -17.54
C ARG A 133 -10.66 -6.90 -16.06
N ALA A 134 -9.57 -7.56 -15.63
CA ALA A 134 -9.38 -8.02 -14.26
C ALA A 134 -8.78 -6.93 -13.36
N ASN A 135 -8.17 -5.89 -13.93
CA ASN A 135 -7.31 -4.97 -13.19
C ASN A 135 -7.79 -3.51 -13.13
N LEU A 136 -8.48 -3.01 -14.16
CA LEU A 136 -8.92 -1.62 -14.17
C LEU A 136 -10.23 -1.42 -13.39
N ALA A 137 -10.19 -0.57 -12.38
CA ALA A 137 -11.35 -0.15 -11.62
C ALA A 137 -11.66 1.33 -11.91
N PRO A 138 -12.86 1.63 -12.47
CA PRO A 138 -13.31 3.01 -12.63
C PRO A 138 -13.35 3.76 -11.29
N ILE A 139 -12.85 4.99 -11.29
CA ILE A 139 -12.94 5.86 -10.12
C ILE A 139 -14.36 6.42 -10.07
N PRO A 140 -15.08 6.29 -8.94
CA PRO A 140 -16.40 6.85 -8.75
C PRO A 140 -16.41 8.38 -8.95
N ASP A 141 -17.51 8.90 -9.50
CA ASP A 141 -17.72 10.35 -9.59
C ASP A 141 -17.63 11.00 -8.20
N GLY A 142 -17.05 12.20 -8.16
CA GLY A 142 -16.85 12.96 -6.93
C GLY A 142 -15.55 12.67 -6.19
N LEU A 143 -14.87 11.54 -6.46
CA LEU A 143 -13.53 11.30 -5.92
C LEU A 143 -12.44 11.91 -6.82
N GLN A 144 -11.45 12.53 -6.18
CA GLN A 144 -10.23 12.99 -6.83
C GLN A 144 -9.18 11.88 -6.89
N ASP A 145 -8.14 12.05 -7.68
CA ASP A 145 -7.06 11.07 -7.81
C ASP A 145 -6.32 10.88 -6.47
N GLU A 146 -6.18 11.95 -5.70
CA GLU A 146 -5.56 12.00 -4.39
C GLU A 146 -6.35 11.24 -3.30
N ASP A 147 -7.66 11.12 -3.47
CA ASP A 147 -8.52 10.33 -2.58
C ASP A 147 -8.21 8.84 -2.69
N VAL A 148 -7.82 8.38 -3.88
CA VAL A 148 -7.73 6.96 -4.24
C VAL A 148 -6.31 6.46 -4.50
N VAL A 149 -5.31 7.33 -4.58
CA VAL A 149 -3.94 6.98 -4.97
C VAL A 149 -3.27 5.97 -4.02
N LEU A 150 -3.74 5.86 -2.78
CA LEU A 150 -3.25 4.86 -1.82
C LEU A 150 -4.01 3.53 -1.85
N CYS A 151 -5.08 3.41 -2.64
CA CYS A 151 -5.82 2.14 -2.81
C CYS A 151 -5.00 1.05 -3.51
N PRO A 152 -4.20 1.35 -4.56
CA PRO A 152 -3.46 0.34 -5.31
C PRO A 152 -2.59 -0.58 -4.47
N ASP A 153 -1.93 -0.05 -3.43
CA ASP A 153 -1.06 -0.84 -2.55
C ASP A 153 -1.34 -0.61 -1.06
N ILE A 154 -1.04 0.59 -0.55
CA ILE A 154 -0.93 0.87 0.89
C ILE A 154 -2.21 0.51 1.65
N PHE A 155 -3.36 0.98 1.18
CA PHE A 155 -4.62 0.70 1.83
C PHE A 155 -5.05 -0.76 1.62
N SER A 156 -4.83 -1.32 0.43
CA SER A 156 -5.10 -2.74 0.17
C SER A 156 -4.27 -3.64 1.08
N THR A 157 -2.97 -3.38 1.20
CA THR A 157 -2.05 -4.14 2.04
C THR A 157 -2.39 -4.00 3.52
N GLY A 158 -2.54 -2.77 4.03
CA GLY A 158 -2.85 -2.55 5.45
C GLY A 158 -4.18 -3.17 5.88
N LEU A 159 -5.23 -2.97 5.08
CA LEU A 159 -6.54 -3.60 5.35
C LEU A 159 -6.44 -5.13 5.30
N SER A 160 -5.65 -5.71 4.39
CA SER A 160 -5.48 -7.16 4.31
C SER A 160 -4.81 -7.74 5.55
N GLY A 161 -3.99 -6.98 6.26
CA GLY A 161 -3.44 -7.39 7.55
C GLY A 161 -4.53 -7.63 8.59
N ALA A 162 -5.53 -6.77 8.63
CA ALA A 162 -6.68 -6.94 9.51
C ALA A 162 -7.60 -8.08 9.03
N GLU A 163 -7.72 -8.28 7.71
CA GLU A 163 -8.52 -9.38 7.13
C GLU A 163 -7.87 -10.74 7.40
N SER A 164 -6.58 -10.90 7.13
CA SER A 164 -5.83 -12.15 7.32
C SER A 164 -5.60 -12.47 8.81
N GLY A 165 -5.52 -11.45 9.66
CA GLY A 165 -5.58 -11.60 11.11
C GLY A 165 -6.92 -12.14 11.60
N ASN A 166 -7.94 -12.17 10.74
CA ASN A 166 -9.31 -12.60 11.07
C ASN A 166 -9.88 -11.90 12.30
N ILE A 167 -9.65 -10.58 12.38
CA ILE A 167 -10.13 -9.74 13.49
C ILE A 167 -11.66 -9.85 13.60
N ARG A 168 -12.14 -10.11 14.80
CA ARG A 168 -13.56 -10.20 15.16
C ARG A 168 -13.97 -8.96 15.96
N VAL A 169 -15.26 -8.68 15.98
CA VAL A 169 -15.82 -7.63 16.84
C VAL A 169 -15.46 -7.93 18.29
N GLY A 170 -14.86 -6.96 18.97
CA GLY A 170 -14.44 -7.09 20.36
C GLY A 170 -13.00 -7.54 20.59
N ASP A 171 -12.26 -7.97 19.55
CA ASP A 171 -10.87 -8.38 19.68
C ASP A 171 -9.95 -7.22 20.11
N SER A 172 -8.85 -7.58 20.79
CA SER A 172 -7.70 -6.73 21.04
C SER A 172 -6.67 -6.91 19.90
N VAL A 173 -6.17 -5.80 19.36
CA VAL A 173 -5.24 -5.81 18.22
C VAL A 173 -4.03 -4.93 18.52
N ALA A 174 -2.83 -5.46 18.28
CA ALA A 174 -1.61 -4.66 18.35
C ALA A 174 -0.94 -4.59 16.97
N VAL A 175 -0.67 -3.38 16.48
CA VAL A 175 -0.06 -3.13 15.16
C VAL A 175 1.36 -2.59 15.36
N PHE A 176 2.34 -3.36 14.92
CA PHE A 176 3.77 -3.04 15.01
C PHE A 176 4.25 -2.33 13.77
N ALA A 177 4.80 -1.15 13.96
CA ALA A 177 5.09 -0.06 13.03
C ALA A 177 3.83 0.68 12.55
N GLN A 178 3.91 2.03 12.58
CA GLN A 178 2.86 2.94 12.16
C GLN A 178 3.34 3.80 10.96
N GLY A 179 4.07 3.17 10.04
CA GLY A 179 4.25 3.68 8.69
C GLY A 179 2.93 3.62 7.90
N PRO A 180 2.89 4.02 6.63
CA PRO A 180 1.64 4.06 5.84
C PRO A 180 0.85 2.75 5.86
N ILE A 181 1.52 1.59 5.73
CA ILE A 181 0.88 0.26 5.80
C ILE A 181 0.31 0.01 7.20
N GLY A 182 1.09 0.28 8.26
CA GLY A 182 0.63 0.07 9.64
C GLY A 182 -0.53 0.98 10.03
N LEU A 183 -0.55 2.24 9.56
CA LEU A 183 -1.67 3.15 9.75
C LEU A 183 -2.94 2.64 9.07
N CYS A 184 -2.81 2.10 7.85
CA CYS A 184 -3.93 1.46 7.15
C CYS A 184 -4.35 0.13 7.83
N ALA A 185 -3.42 -0.61 8.45
CA ALA A 185 -3.75 -1.79 9.25
C ALA A 185 -4.48 -1.42 10.55
N THR A 186 -4.07 -0.34 11.21
CA THR A 186 -4.75 0.24 12.39
C THR A 186 -6.18 0.66 12.02
N LEU A 187 -6.36 1.34 10.89
CA LEU A 187 -7.69 1.67 10.35
C LEU A 187 -8.48 0.40 10.03
N GLY A 188 -7.84 -0.61 9.43
CA GLY A 188 -8.43 -1.91 9.14
C GLY A 188 -8.95 -2.61 10.39
N ALA A 189 -8.19 -2.58 11.49
CA ALA A 189 -8.63 -3.13 12.78
C ALA A 189 -9.88 -2.40 13.31
N LYS A 190 -9.92 -1.07 13.19
CA LYS A 190 -11.10 -0.27 13.55
C LYS A 190 -12.32 -0.63 12.69
N LEU A 191 -12.15 -0.74 11.38
CA LEU A 191 -13.23 -1.08 10.44
C LEU A 191 -13.80 -2.48 10.70
N ARG A 192 -12.99 -3.40 11.23
CA ARG A 192 -13.41 -4.76 11.59
C ARG A 192 -13.97 -4.88 13.00
N GLY A 193 -14.02 -3.80 13.76
CA GLY A 193 -14.69 -3.77 15.06
C GLY A 193 -13.82 -4.22 16.25
N ALA A 194 -12.50 -4.09 16.16
CA ALA A 194 -11.63 -4.30 17.31
C ALA A 194 -12.01 -3.35 18.46
N SER A 195 -12.05 -3.87 19.70
CA SER A 195 -12.41 -3.08 20.89
C SER A 195 -11.21 -2.35 21.49
N LEU A 196 -10.01 -2.92 21.35
CA LEU A 196 -8.74 -2.34 21.78
C LEU A 196 -7.75 -2.39 20.63
N ILE A 197 -7.28 -1.23 20.18
CA ILE A 197 -6.27 -1.12 19.12
C ILE A 197 -5.05 -0.43 19.68
N ILE A 198 -3.91 -1.11 19.66
CA ILE A 198 -2.64 -0.65 20.19
C ILE A 198 -1.69 -0.41 19.01
N GLY A 199 -1.32 0.85 18.78
CA GLY A 199 -0.31 1.22 17.78
C GLY A 199 1.09 1.25 18.39
N VAL A 200 2.06 0.58 17.78
CA VAL A 200 3.45 0.54 18.23
C VAL A 200 4.36 1.16 17.17
N ASP A 201 5.13 2.19 17.52
CA ASP A 201 6.17 2.79 16.67
C ASP A 201 7.18 3.55 17.52
N SER A 202 8.40 3.72 17.04
CA SER A 202 9.42 4.56 17.70
C SER A 202 9.30 6.05 17.38
N ASN A 203 8.47 6.43 16.40
CA ASN A 203 8.26 7.80 15.97
C ASN A 203 6.95 8.36 16.55
N ASP A 204 7.05 9.36 17.43
CA ASP A 204 5.89 9.93 18.12
C ASP A 204 4.89 10.64 17.19
N GLN A 205 5.34 11.19 16.04
CA GLN A 205 4.45 11.79 15.05
C GLN A 205 3.56 10.72 14.38
N ARG A 206 4.14 9.55 14.08
CA ARG A 206 3.40 8.40 13.56
C ARG A 206 2.42 7.85 14.60
N LEU A 207 2.82 7.81 15.87
CA LEU A 207 1.94 7.44 16.98
C LEU A 207 0.77 8.41 17.14
N ALA A 208 1.00 9.72 17.00
CA ALA A 208 -0.08 10.71 17.00
C ALA A 208 -1.04 10.51 15.81
N THR A 209 -0.51 10.16 14.65
CA THR A 209 -1.32 9.83 13.46
C THR A 209 -2.10 8.53 13.68
N ALA A 210 -1.51 7.50 14.30
CA ALA A 210 -2.19 6.23 14.60
C ALA A 210 -3.46 6.43 15.44
N ARG A 211 -3.46 7.38 16.38
CA ARG A 211 -4.67 7.74 17.16
C ARG A 211 -5.80 8.24 16.26
N ARG A 212 -5.49 9.05 15.25
CA ARG A 212 -6.50 9.54 14.28
C ARG A 212 -7.08 8.39 13.44
N TYR A 213 -6.27 7.38 13.15
CA TYR A 213 -6.67 6.19 12.38
C TYR A 213 -7.30 5.08 13.23
N GLY A 214 -7.43 5.28 14.55
CA GLY A 214 -8.23 4.42 15.41
C GLY A 214 -7.50 3.71 16.53
N ALA A 215 -6.20 3.95 16.74
CA ALA A 215 -5.49 3.41 17.89
C ALA A 215 -6.02 4.02 19.20
N ASN A 216 -6.49 3.17 20.11
CA ASN A 216 -6.92 3.59 21.46
C ASN A 216 -5.72 3.91 22.34
N VAL A 217 -4.65 3.13 22.20
CA VAL A 217 -3.39 3.25 22.93
C VAL A 217 -2.25 3.28 21.91
N VAL A 218 -1.21 4.04 22.20
CA VAL A 218 0.03 4.03 21.43
C VAL A 218 1.21 3.78 22.35
N LEU A 219 2.16 2.98 21.90
CA LEU A 219 3.34 2.59 22.66
C LEU A 219 4.61 2.89 21.84
N ASN A 220 5.54 3.60 22.49
CA ASN A 220 6.87 3.82 21.93
C ASN A 220 7.86 2.84 22.57
N PRO A 221 8.49 1.91 21.82
CA PRO A 221 9.42 0.92 22.36
C PRO A 221 10.67 1.54 23.00
N ASN A 222 10.98 2.80 22.69
CA ASN A 222 12.07 3.51 23.35
C ASN A 222 11.75 3.88 24.80
N ASN A 223 10.47 3.88 25.17
CA ASN A 223 10.01 4.35 26.50
C ASN A 223 9.48 3.21 27.37
N VAL A 224 9.02 2.09 26.78
CA VAL A 224 8.36 1.00 27.51
C VAL A 224 8.67 -0.36 26.88
N ASP A 225 8.58 -1.42 27.68
CA ASP A 225 8.49 -2.79 27.17
C ASP A 225 7.11 -3.01 26.56
N VAL A 226 7.04 -2.97 25.22
CA VAL A 226 5.78 -3.04 24.49
C VAL A 226 5.06 -4.37 24.67
N VAL A 227 5.79 -5.48 24.83
CA VAL A 227 5.19 -6.81 25.03
C VAL A 227 4.57 -6.89 26.41
N ALA A 228 5.27 -6.42 27.46
CA ALA A 228 4.75 -6.38 28.82
C ALA A 228 3.50 -5.48 28.92
N GLU A 229 3.53 -4.31 28.29
CA GLU A 229 2.38 -3.38 28.28
C GLU A 229 1.16 -3.95 27.55
N ILE A 230 1.34 -4.60 26.38
CA ILE A 230 0.25 -5.26 25.66
C ILE A 230 -0.36 -6.36 26.54
N LYS A 231 0.47 -7.18 27.18
CA LYS A 231 -0.01 -8.22 28.09
C LYS A 231 -0.74 -7.62 29.31
N ARG A 232 -0.22 -6.56 29.90
CA ARG A 232 -0.89 -5.87 31.00
C ARG A 232 -2.29 -5.40 30.64
N MET A 233 -2.47 -4.83 29.45
CA MET A 233 -3.77 -4.34 28.95
C MET A 233 -4.71 -5.46 28.54
N THR A 234 -4.22 -6.69 28.40
CA THR A 234 -4.99 -7.88 27.98
C THR A 234 -5.00 -8.94 29.09
N GLU A 235 -4.97 -8.52 30.36
CA GLU A 235 -5.06 -9.38 31.54
C GLU A 235 -3.99 -10.51 31.58
N GLY A 236 -2.80 -10.21 31.07
CA GLY A 236 -1.67 -11.14 30.99
C GLY A 236 -1.67 -12.07 29.78
N ARG A 237 -2.76 -12.10 29.01
CA ARG A 237 -2.91 -13.05 27.88
C ARG A 237 -2.08 -12.69 26.65
N GLY A 238 -2.01 -11.43 26.28
CA GLY A 238 -1.58 -10.92 24.98
C GLY A 238 -2.75 -10.56 24.06
N ALA A 239 -2.47 -9.94 22.93
CA ALA A 239 -3.48 -9.51 21.96
C ALA A 239 -4.08 -10.69 21.19
N ASP A 240 -5.37 -10.60 20.84
CA ASP A 240 -6.04 -11.58 19.98
C ASP A 240 -5.41 -11.67 18.61
N VAL A 241 -5.06 -10.50 18.07
CA VAL A 241 -4.36 -10.37 16.79
C VAL A 241 -3.20 -9.40 16.94
N THR A 242 -2.06 -9.76 16.38
CA THR A 242 -0.96 -8.82 16.16
C THR A 242 -0.74 -8.67 14.66
N ILE A 243 -0.40 -7.44 14.22
CA ILE A 243 -0.08 -7.15 12.83
C ILE A 243 1.34 -6.60 12.78
N GLU A 244 2.22 -7.25 12.02
CA GLU A 244 3.59 -6.81 11.79
C GLU A 244 3.68 -6.12 10.42
N ALA A 245 4.07 -4.84 10.38
CA ALA A 245 4.02 -3.99 9.20
C ALA A 245 5.36 -3.30 8.87
N LEU A 246 6.49 -3.90 9.27
CA LEU A 246 7.83 -3.34 9.03
C LEU A 246 8.77 -4.30 8.28
N GLY A 247 8.77 -5.60 8.66
CA GLY A 247 9.66 -6.59 8.06
C GLY A 247 11.02 -6.71 8.76
N ARG A 248 11.09 -6.49 10.08
CA ARG A 248 12.30 -6.69 10.87
C ARG A 248 12.15 -7.84 11.85
N GLN A 249 13.25 -8.54 12.13
CA GLN A 249 13.29 -9.62 13.12
C GLN A 249 12.73 -9.18 14.48
N GLU A 250 13.14 -8.00 14.96
CA GLU A 250 12.73 -7.48 16.26
C GLU A 250 11.20 -7.24 16.34
N THR A 251 10.62 -6.59 15.31
CA THR A 251 9.17 -6.33 15.29
C THR A 251 8.37 -7.60 15.12
N PHE A 252 8.86 -8.57 14.35
CA PHE A 252 8.25 -9.89 14.21
C PHE A 252 8.25 -10.64 15.55
N GLU A 253 9.39 -10.67 16.24
CA GLU A 253 9.52 -11.36 17.53
C GLU A 253 8.62 -10.71 18.60
N ASN A 254 8.62 -9.38 18.68
CA ASN A 254 7.77 -8.66 19.63
C ASN A 254 6.28 -8.90 19.33
N ALA A 255 5.88 -8.88 18.06
CA ALA A 255 4.51 -9.19 17.65
C ALA A 255 4.13 -10.62 18.03
N LEU A 256 5.02 -11.59 17.81
CA LEU A 256 4.80 -12.99 18.17
C LEU A 256 4.64 -13.18 19.67
N ARG A 257 5.53 -12.55 20.49
CA ARG A 257 5.48 -12.60 21.97
C ARG A 257 4.25 -11.89 22.56
N ALA A 258 3.74 -10.88 21.85
CA ALA A 258 2.54 -10.13 22.23
C ALA A 258 1.25 -10.82 21.81
N THR A 259 1.31 -11.80 20.90
CA THR A 259 0.14 -12.60 20.49
C THR A 259 -0.22 -13.61 21.59
N ARG A 260 -1.49 -13.65 22.00
CA ARG A 260 -1.94 -14.66 22.97
C ARG A 260 -1.86 -16.08 22.41
N PRO A 261 -1.84 -17.13 23.26
CA PRO A 261 -2.10 -18.49 22.80
C PRO A 261 -3.43 -18.58 22.04
N GLY A 262 -3.44 -19.33 20.94
CA GLY A 262 -4.58 -19.43 20.02
C GLY A 262 -4.87 -18.16 19.20
N GLY A 263 -4.06 -17.10 19.34
CA GLY A 263 -4.18 -15.86 18.57
C GLY A 263 -3.53 -15.92 17.18
N THR A 264 -3.56 -14.80 16.48
CA THR A 264 -3.01 -14.71 15.11
C THR A 264 -1.99 -13.58 14.99
N LEU A 265 -0.80 -13.89 14.50
CA LEU A 265 0.16 -12.92 13.97
C LEU A 265 -0.07 -12.80 12.46
N SER A 266 -0.53 -11.63 12.00
CA SER A 266 -0.62 -11.28 10.59
C SER A 266 0.60 -10.47 10.18
N SER A 267 1.44 -11.02 9.30
CA SER A 267 2.69 -10.41 8.86
C SER A 267 2.54 -9.83 7.46
N LEU A 268 2.73 -8.53 7.36
CA LEU A 268 2.75 -7.74 6.11
C LEU A 268 4.16 -7.33 5.72
N GLY A 269 5.10 -7.45 6.67
CA GLY A 269 6.48 -7.04 6.46
C GLY A 269 7.17 -7.89 5.41
N VAL A 270 8.11 -7.28 4.69
CA VAL A 270 9.00 -7.96 3.76
C VAL A 270 10.37 -8.09 4.40
N TYR A 271 10.82 -9.32 4.57
CA TYR A 271 12.04 -9.62 5.32
C TYR A 271 13.21 -9.85 4.35
N SER A 272 14.30 -9.12 4.54
CA SER A 272 15.55 -9.29 3.83
C SER A 272 16.54 -10.06 4.70
N GLY A 273 16.39 -11.37 4.85
CA GLY A 273 17.29 -12.18 5.64
C GLY A 273 16.62 -13.32 6.40
N LYS A 274 17.32 -13.86 7.39
CA LYS A 274 16.83 -14.98 8.20
C LYS A 274 15.78 -14.48 9.20
N LEU A 275 14.59 -15.06 9.16
CA LEU A 275 13.54 -14.86 10.14
C LEU A 275 13.55 -16.01 11.15
N VAL A 276 13.58 -15.68 12.44
CA VAL A 276 13.63 -16.65 13.53
C VAL A 276 12.42 -16.45 14.44
N ALA A 277 11.70 -17.53 14.71
CA ALA A 277 10.70 -17.59 15.77
C ALA A 277 11.32 -18.26 17.01
N PRO A 278 11.58 -17.52 18.12
CA PRO A 278 12.09 -18.11 19.33
C PRO A 278 11.10 -19.14 19.90
N TYR A 279 11.60 -20.30 20.34
CA TYR A 279 10.73 -21.40 20.79
C TYR A 279 9.84 -21.01 21.98
N GLU A 280 10.31 -20.17 22.88
CA GLU A 280 9.55 -19.68 24.02
C GLU A 280 8.43 -18.71 23.62
N ALA A 281 8.57 -17.99 22.50
CA ALA A 281 7.51 -17.12 21.97
C ALA A 281 6.32 -17.91 21.42
N ILE A 282 6.55 -19.15 21.04
CA ILE A 282 5.52 -20.08 20.53
C ILE A 282 5.26 -21.24 21.51
N TYR A 283 5.69 -21.11 22.76
CA TYR A 283 5.53 -22.13 23.82
C TYR A 283 5.99 -23.52 23.34
N ALA A 284 7.21 -23.59 22.80
CA ALA A 284 7.77 -24.78 22.19
C ALA A 284 6.91 -25.40 21.06
N GLY A 285 6.12 -24.60 20.38
CA GLY A 285 5.21 -25.06 19.33
C GLY A 285 3.81 -25.47 19.81
N LEU A 286 3.49 -25.22 21.08
CA LEU A 286 2.23 -25.68 21.72
C LEU A 286 1.23 -24.55 21.99
N ALA A 287 1.45 -23.36 21.40
CA ALA A 287 0.61 -22.18 21.66
C ALA A 287 -0.67 -22.11 20.80
N ASP A 288 -0.90 -23.02 19.87
CA ASP A 288 -2.00 -22.96 18.90
C ASP A 288 -2.08 -21.63 18.12
N GLN A 289 -0.98 -20.84 18.10
CA GLN A 289 -0.90 -19.58 17.39
C GLN A 289 -0.88 -19.80 15.88
N LYS A 290 -1.40 -18.81 15.17
CA LYS A 290 -1.34 -18.77 13.70
C LYS A 290 -0.39 -17.66 13.26
N ILE A 291 0.49 -17.96 12.32
CA ILE A 291 1.32 -16.97 11.62
C ILE A 291 0.85 -16.96 10.16
N VAL A 292 0.32 -15.82 9.73
CA VAL A 292 -0.20 -15.64 8.37
C VAL A 292 0.59 -14.55 7.69
N THR A 293 1.19 -14.88 6.55
CA THR A 293 1.88 -13.90 5.70
C THR A 293 0.96 -13.46 4.57
N THR A 294 0.95 -12.18 4.23
CA THR A 294 0.07 -11.64 3.20
C THR A 294 0.83 -10.64 2.34
N LEU A 295 0.83 -10.87 1.03
CA LEU A 295 1.18 -9.87 0.04
C LEU A 295 -0.12 -9.19 -0.45
N CYS A 296 -0.04 -7.90 -0.77
CA CYS A 296 -1.12 -7.04 -1.21
C CYS A 296 -2.18 -7.77 -2.09
N PRO A 297 -3.45 -7.81 -1.70
CA PRO A 297 -4.53 -8.25 -2.59
C PRO A 297 -4.76 -7.23 -3.71
N GLY A 298 -5.05 -7.69 -4.93
CA GLY A 298 -5.25 -6.83 -6.08
C GLY A 298 -6.47 -7.19 -6.92
N GLY A 299 -6.54 -6.59 -8.11
CA GLY A 299 -7.62 -6.76 -9.07
C GLY A 299 -8.75 -5.75 -8.92
N LYS A 300 -9.55 -5.63 -9.99
CA LYS A 300 -10.62 -4.64 -10.15
C LYS A 300 -11.59 -4.58 -8.96
N GLU A 301 -12.07 -5.74 -8.50
CA GLU A 301 -13.08 -5.79 -7.42
C GLU A 301 -12.49 -5.33 -6.08
N ARG A 302 -11.22 -5.64 -5.80
CA ARG A 302 -10.54 -5.12 -4.61
C ARG A 302 -10.50 -3.59 -4.64
N MET A 303 -10.06 -3.01 -5.75
CA MET A 303 -9.99 -1.55 -5.92
C MET A 303 -11.37 -0.91 -5.78
N ARG A 304 -12.40 -1.48 -6.41
CA ARG A 304 -13.77 -0.98 -6.31
C ARG A 304 -14.27 -0.93 -4.86
N ARG A 305 -14.01 -1.97 -4.06
CA ARG A 305 -14.41 -2.02 -2.64
C ARG A 305 -13.69 -0.99 -1.79
N LEU A 306 -12.40 -0.80 -2.03
CA LEU A 306 -11.61 0.21 -1.31
C LEU A 306 -12.12 1.62 -1.60
N MET A 307 -12.34 1.96 -2.86
CA MET A 307 -12.91 3.25 -3.27
C MET A 307 -14.33 3.47 -2.73
N ALA A 308 -15.14 2.43 -2.61
CA ALA A 308 -16.47 2.54 -2.03
C ALA A 308 -16.45 2.97 -0.55
N MET A 309 -15.43 2.58 0.23
CA MET A 309 -15.29 3.06 1.60
C MET A 309 -14.88 4.52 1.67
N ILE A 310 -14.13 4.99 0.69
CA ILE A 310 -13.73 6.41 0.58
C ILE A 310 -14.93 7.24 0.14
N SER A 311 -15.66 6.83 -0.91
CA SER A 311 -16.81 7.57 -1.45
C SER A 311 -17.95 7.74 -0.45
N THR A 312 -18.07 6.82 0.53
CA THR A 312 -19.06 6.91 1.61
C THR A 312 -18.54 7.66 2.85
N GLY A 313 -17.35 8.25 2.79
CA GLY A 313 -16.76 9.01 3.89
C GLY A 313 -16.29 8.17 5.09
N ARG A 314 -16.29 6.84 4.98
CA ARG A 314 -15.81 5.95 6.06
C ARG A 314 -14.30 5.93 6.21
N VAL A 315 -13.60 6.29 5.16
CA VAL A 315 -12.13 6.30 5.07
C VAL A 315 -11.68 7.59 4.40
N ASP A 316 -10.70 8.26 4.99
CA ASP A 316 -9.96 9.36 4.40
C ASP A 316 -8.46 9.04 4.45
N LEU A 317 -7.83 8.89 3.29
CA LEU A 317 -6.42 8.56 3.16
C LEU A 317 -5.55 9.76 2.77
N ARG A 318 -6.16 10.90 2.39
CA ARG A 318 -5.42 12.10 1.96
C ARG A 318 -4.36 12.57 2.96
N PRO A 319 -4.62 12.54 4.30
CA PRO A 319 -3.61 12.96 5.27
C PRO A 319 -2.34 12.11 5.29
N LEU A 320 -2.34 10.93 4.65
CA LEU A 320 -1.15 10.10 4.52
C LEU A 320 -0.23 10.53 3.37
N VAL A 321 -0.76 11.25 2.38
CA VAL A 321 0.04 11.88 1.32
C VAL A 321 0.57 13.21 1.88
N THR A 322 1.80 13.19 2.39
CA THR A 322 2.40 14.32 3.09
C THR A 322 3.20 15.25 2.17
N HIS A 323 3.67 14.72 1.05
CA HIS A 323 4.50 15.46 0.09
C HIS A 323 4.09 15.17 -1.34
N THR A 324 4.31 16.14 -2.22
CA THR A 324 3.96 16.08 -3.64
C THR A 324 5.09 16.64 -4.47
N PHE A 325 5.45 15.95 -5.57
CA PHE A 325 6.52 16.35 -6.48
C PHE A 325 6.11 16.13 -7.94
N ALA A 326 6.71 16.88 -8.85
CA ALA A 326 6.70 16.52 -10.25
C ALA A 326 7.56 15.27 -10.49
N LEU A 327 7.27 14.49 -11.53
CA LEU A 327 8.08 13.32 -11.87
C LEU A 327 9.54 13.71 -12.18
N ASP A 328 9.76 14.90 -12.71
CA ASP A 328 11.10 15.43 -12.99
C ASP A 328 11.94 15.61 -11.72
N ASP A 329 11.30 15.86 -10.58
CA ASP A 329 11.96 16.07 -9.29
C ASP A 329 12.14 14.76 -8.50
N ILE A 330 12.09 13.62 -9.19
CA ILE A 330 12.12 12.27 -8.57
C ILE A 330 13.33 12.05 -7.66
N HIS A 331 14.48 12.60 -7.98
CA HIS A 331 15.69 12.42 -7.15
C HIS A 331 15.51 13.05 -5.77
N GLU A 332 14.98 14.26 -5.70
CA GLU A 332 14.69 14.94 -4.43
C GLU A 332 13.58 14.21 -3.66
N ALA A 333 12.50 13.86 -4.35
CA ALA A 333 11.37 13.11 -3.80
C ALA A 333 11.80 11.77 -3.21
N PHE A 334 12.64 11.03 -3.94
CA PHE A 334 13.16 9.73 -3.52
C PHE A 334 14.11 9.84 -2.33
N GLU A 335 15.01 10.84 -2.35
CA GLU A 335 15.93 11.08 -1.25
C GLU A 335 15.17 11.43 0.04
N LEU A 336 14.20 12.37 -0.03
CA LEU A 336 13.33 12.73 1.09
C LEU A 336 12.62 11.50 1.67
N PHE A 337 12.02 10.68 0.80
CA PHE A 337 11.27 9.49 1.21
C PHE A 337 12.19 8.41 1.80
N SER A 338 13.28 8.08 1.11
CA SER A 338 14.20 7.00 1.52
C SER A 338 14.96 7.28 2.81
N GLN A 339 15.18 8.56 3.13
CA GLN A 339 15.80 9.03 4.38
C GLN A 339 14.77 9.34 5.47
N GLN A 340 13.47 9.22 5.18
CA GLN A 340 12.37 9.49 6.12
C GLN A 340 12.44 10.86 6.76
N ARG A 341 12.81 11.90 5.97
CA ARG A 341 12.91 13.28 6.44
C ARG A 341 11.55 13.97 6.48
N ASP A 342 11.46 15.07 7.20
CA ASP A 342 10.34 16.02 7.26
C ASP A 342 8.97 15.39 7.58
N GLY A 343 8.98 14.30 8.36
CA GLY A 343 7.76 13.59 8.76
C GLY A 343 7.06 12.87 7.61
N VAL A 344 7.77 12.57 6.53
CA VAL A 344 7.21 11.91 5.34
C VAL A 344 6.53 10.60 5.69
N LEU A 345 5.29 10.44 5.17
CA LEU A 345 4.56 9.17 5.15
C LEU A 345 4.46 8.64 3.73
N LYS A 346 3.84 9.40 2.81
CA LYS A 346 3.79 9.09 1.39
C LYS A 346 4.10 10.32 0.56
N VAL A 347 4.76 10.07 -0.56
CA VAL A 347 5.06 11.08 -1.59
C VAL A 347 4.23 10.75 -2.83
N ALA A 348 3.41 11.68 -3.28
CA ALA A 348 2.74 11.59 -4.56
C ALA A 348 3.59 12.23 -5.66
N LEU A 349 3.62 11.59 -6.83
CA LEU A 349 4.35 12.01 -8.02
C LEU A 349 3.36 12.34 -9.14
N TYR A 350 3.58 13.46 -9.81
CA TYR A 350 2.76 13.93 -10.91
C TYR A 350 3.60 13.98 -12.19
N PRO A 351 3.34 13.11 -13.18
CA PRO A 351 4.01 13.19 -14.48
C PRO A 351 3.75 14.51 -15.21
N ASP A 352 2.53 15.06 -15.07
CA ASP A 352 2.19 16.39 -15.56
C ASP A 352 2.34 17.44 -14.44
N ALA A 353 3.42 18.21 -14.49
CA ALA A 353 3.72 19.26 -13.52
C ALA A 353 2.65 20.37 -13.46
N SER A 354 1.85 20.57 -14.53
CA SER A 354 0.77 21.55 -14.53
C SER A 354 -0.36 21.18 -13.56
N ARG A 355 -0.62 19.90 -13.37
CA ARG A 355 -1.58 19.41 -12.36
C ARG A 355 -1.12 19.71 -10.94
N LEU A 356 0.16 19.48 -10.65
CA LEU A 356 0.75 19.81 -9.35
C LEU A 356 0.60 21.31 -9.03
N ASN A 357 0.90 22.17 -9.99
CA ASN A 357 0.76 23.61 -9.86
C ASN A 357 -0.69 24.03 -9.61
N ALA A 358 -1.64 23.42 -10.31
CA ALA A 358 -3.07 23.69 -10.14
C ALA A 358 -3.58 23.27 -8.73
N MET A 359 -3.10 22.15 -8.19
CA MET A 359 -3.42 21.70 -6.83
C MET A 359 -2.92 22.69 -5.78
N HIS A 360 -1.65 23.12 -5.87
CA HIS A 360 -1.09 24.11 -4.94
C HIS A 360 -1.81 25.45 -5.02
N ALA A 361 -2.19 25.90 -6.21
CA ALA A 361 -2.99 27.11 -6.39
C ALA A 361 -4.43 26.97 -5.85
N GLY A 362 -5.03 25.79 -5.93
CA GLY A 362 -6.35 25.47 -5.37
C GLY A 362 -6.33 25.41 -3.85
N ALA A 363 -5.33 24.78 -3.26
CA ALA A 363 -5.14 24.72 -1.81
C ALA A 363 -4.95 26.13 -1.17
N ALA A 364 -4.26 27.03 -1.88
CA ALA A 364 -4.09 28.41 -1.44
C ALA A 364 -5.39 29.23 -1.48
N ARG A 365 -6.41 28.82 -2.26
CA ARG A 365 -7.71 29.50 -2.40
C ARG A 365 -8.83 28.90 -1.56
N GLY A 366 -8.68 27.68 -1.05
CA GLY A 366 -9.76 26.84 -0.50
C GLY A 366 -9.59 26.39 0.95
N ALA A 367 -9.23 27.29 1.88
CA ALA A 367 -9.44 27.05 3.30
C ALA A 367 -10.92 27.33 3.68
N LYS A 368 -11.88 26.57 3.11
CA LYS A 368 -13.23 26.43 3.66
C LYS A 368 -13.42 24.97 4.05
N GLU A 369 -13.64 24.75 5.34
CA GLU A 369 -14.05 23.45 5.87
C GLU A 369 -15.31 22.93 5.13
N PRO A 370 -15.36 21.63 4.76
CA PRO A 370 -16.59 21.06 4.27
C PRO A 370 -17.62 20.98 5.40
N GLU A 371 -18.80 21.52 5.18
CA GLU A 371 -19.96 21.33 6.06
C GLU A 371 -20.21 19.83 6.27
N ARG A 372 -20.11 19.38 7.51
CA ARG A 372 -20.50 18.03 7.91
C ARG A 372 -22.01 17.91 7.77
N MET A 373 -22.48 17.03 6.89
CA MET A 373 -23.86 16.58 6.96
C MET A 373 -24.10 15.88 8.30
N PRO A 374 -25.18 16.20 9.02
CA PRO A 374 -25.53 15.50 10.27
C PRO A 374 -25.91 14.04 9.94
N LEU A 375 -25.52 13.14 10.84
CA LEU A 375 -25.83 11.70 10.83
C LEU A 375 -27.35 11.43 10.89
#